data_be0fb74d23a13c347161d0dc6d95a81e
#
_entry.id   be0fb74d23a13c347161d0dc6d95a81e
#
_cell.length_a   1.000
_cell.length_b   1.000
_cell.length_c   1.000
_cell.angle_alpha   90.00
_cell.angle_beta   90.00
_cell.angle_gamma   90.00
#
_symmetry.space_group_name_H-M   'P 1'
#
loop_
_entity.id
_entity.type
_entity.pdbx_description
1 polymer ?
#
loop_
_entity_poly.entity_id
_entity_poly.type
_entity_poly.pdbx_seq_one_letter_code
_entity_poly.pdbx_strand_id
1 'polypeptide(L)'
;MYKISMIIPVYNAEKYLKRTINSIINQSIGFENIELILVDDNSQDNSKSIIEEYVAKYDNVIGIYSNENHGFPGFGRNKGIEIASGQYIMFSDNDDEHDKDLCLKLYEAIVSEDADIASCDKVKRDNIKDIPVSEKYVGGKLSSNGNIIVLNDDLAYFEDITIWNKIFKKEIITDNNIRFVENMLAEDLLFCLEVFFNSSKLVYL
;
A
#
# COMPACT_ATOMS: atom_id res chain seq x y z
N MET A 1 5.79 18.59 0.46
CA MET A 1 4.83 17.63 1.05
C MET A 1 4.58 16.55 0.01
N TYR A 2 4.77 15.29 0.36
CA TYR A 2 4.57 14.19 -0.58
C TYR A 2 3.06 13.93 -0.81
N LYS A 3 2.73 13.44 -2.00
CA LYS A 3 1.37 12.99 -2.32
C LYS A 3 1.08 11.66 -1.65
N ILE A 4 2.04 10.74 -1.73
CA ILE A 4 1.90 9.35 -1.27
C ILE A 4 3.06 9.00 -0.34
N SER A 5 2.76 8.35 0.78
CA SER A 5 3.74 7.55 1.54
C SER A 5 3.52 6.09 1.18
N MET A 6 4.52 5.48 0.54
CA MET A 6 4.56 4.06 0.22
C MET A 6 5.32 3.32 1.31
N ILE A 7 4.66 2.40 2.00
CA ILE A 7 5.21 1.67 3.17
C ILE A 7 5.47 0.22 2.80
N ILE A 8 6.70 -0.25 3.04
CA ILE A 8 7.13 -1.62 2.76
C ILE A 8 7.73 -2.25 4.02
N PRO A 9 7.07 -3.24 4.64
CA PRO A 9 7.71 -4.09 5.63
C PRO A 9 8.70 -5.03 4.95
N VAL A 10 9.91 -5.13 5.51
CA VAL A 10 11.00 -5.92 4.92
C VAL A 10 11.51 -6.94 5.93
N TYR A 11 11.55 -8.21 5.52
CA TYR A 11 12.23 -9.28 6.24
C TYR A 11 12.78 -10.32 5.27
N ASN A 12 14.11 -10.50 5.25
CA ASN A 12 14.83 -11.46 4.41
C ASN A 12 14.39 -11.43 2.92
N ALA A 13 14.38 -10.25 2.32
CA ALA A 13 13.85 -9.99 0.98
C ALA A 13 14.94 -9.68 -0.08
N GLU A 14 16.22 -9.99 0.17
CA GLU A 14 17.35 -9.61 -0.71
C GLU A 14 17.14 -9.96 -2.19
N LYS A 15 16.40 -11.04 -2.46
CA LYS A 15 16.12 -11.53 -3.81
C LYS A 15 15.20 -10.61 -4.63
N TYR A 16 14.25 -9.93 -3.97
CA TYR A 16 13.13 -9.26 -4.64
C TYR A 16 13.13 -7.76 -4.38
N LEU A 17 13.65 -7.32 -3.23
CA LEU A 17 13.55 -5.96 -2.71
C LEU A 17 13.99 -4.89 -3.71
N LYS A 18 15.12 -5.10 -4.43
CA LYS A 18 15.58 -4.15 -5.46
C LYS A 18 14.57 -3.99 -6.61
N ARG A 19 13.91 -5.07 -7.03
CA ARG A 19 12.90 -5.04 -8.06
C ARG A 19 11.67 -4.26 -7.59
N THR A 20 11.20 -4.54 -6.38
CA THR A 20 10.08 -3.83 -5.74
C THR A 20 10.35 -2.34 -5.64
N ILE A 21 11.49 -1.94 -5.05
CA ILE A 21 11.88 -0.54 -4.92
C ILE A 21 11.97 0.15 -6.28
N ASN A 22 12.59 -0.50 -7.28
CA ASN A 22 12.73 0.09 -8.61
C ASN A 22 11.37 0.26 -9.32
N SER A 23 10.39 -0.61 -9.08
CA SER A 23 9.03 -0.44 -9.63
C SER A 23 8.33 0.81 -9.06
N ILE A 24 8.65 1.19 -7.82
CA ILE A 24 8.14 2.40 -7.17
C ILE A 24 8.90 3.65 -7.66
N ILE A 25 10.21 3.57 -7.81
CA ILE A 25 11.02 4.69 -8.36
C ILE A 25 10.56 5.06 -9.76
N ASN A 26 10.14 4.08 -10.56
CA ASN A 26 9.71 4.27 -11.95
C ASN A 26 8.22 4.61 -12.11
N GLN A 27 7.51 4.95 -11.04
CA GLN A 27 6.10 5.34 -11.10
C GLN A 27 5.90 6.63 -11.88
N SER A 28 4.89 6.67 -12.77
CA SER A 28 4.59 7.80 -13.65
C SER A 28 4.10 9.06 -12.93
N ILE A 29 3.67 8.96 -11.68
CA ILE A 29 3.36 10.11 -10.83
C ILE A 29 4.60 10.98 -10.52
N GLY A 30 5.81 10.45 -10.75
CA GLY A 30 7.10 11.05 -10.39
C GLY A 30 7.53 10.66 -8.96
N PHE A 31 8.75 10.13 -8.85
CA PHE A 31 9.26 9.64 -7.57
C PHE A 31 9.39 10.73 -6.49
N GLU A 32 9.59 11.97 -6.89
CA GLU A 32 9.60 13.15 -6.01
C GLU A 32 8.26 13.41 -5.29
N ASN A 33 7.16 12.81 -5.77
CA ASN A 33 5.84 12.87 -5.14
C ASN A 33 5.59 11.72 -4.16
N ILE A 34 6.50 10.74 -4.10
CA ILE A 34 6.40 9.54 -3.26
C ILE A 34 7.44 9.62 -2.14
N GLU A 35 7.01 9.46 -0.89
CA GLU A 35 7.86 9.13 0.25
C GLU A 35 7.90 7.62 0.38
N LEU A 36 9.07 7.01 0.21
CA LEU A 36 9.24 5.56 0.32
C LEU A 36 9.79 5.20 1.69
N ILE A 37 9.01 4.46 2.48
CA ILE A 37 9.35 4.04 3.83
C ILE A 37 9.58 2.54 3.85
N LEU A 38 10.83 2.15 4.13
CA LEU A 38 11.29 0.76 4.18
C LEU A 38 11.55 0.40 5.64
N VAL A 39 10.82 -0.58 6.18
CA VAL A 39 10.94 -0.98 7.59
C VAL A 39 11.51 -2.39 7.66
N ASP A 40 12.78 -2.48 8.02
CA ASP A 40 13.50 -3.75 8.17
C ASP A 40 13.23 -4.37 9.54
N ASP A 41 12.61 -5.54 9.55
CA ASP A 41 12.27 -6.29 10.75
C ASP A 41 13.40 -7.24 11.17
N ASN A 42 14.63 -6.69 11.31
CA ASN A 42 15.83 -7.42 11.70
C ASN A 42 16.21 -8.54 10.72
N SER A 43 16.30 -8.21 9.43
CA SER A 43 16.72 -9.15 8.38
C SER A 43 18.11 -9.73 8.65
N GLN A 44 18.31 -11.00 8.30
CA GLN A 44 19.56 -11.74 8.45
C GLN A 44 20.31 -11.94 7.13
N ASP A 45 19.73 -11.43 6.02
CA ASP A 45 20.29 -11.41 4.67
C ASP A 45 20.81 -10.00 4.30
N ASN A 46 21.01 -9.72 3.01
CA ASN A 46 21.48 -8.42 2.54
C ASN A 46 20.38 -7.35 2.42
N SER A 47 19.16 -7.59 2.90
CA SER A 47 18.04 -6.65 2.79
C SER A 47 18.37 -5.29 3.41
N LYS A 48 18.97 -5.27 4.61
CA LYS A 48 19.39 -4.03 5.28
C LYS A 48 20.36 -3.21 4.43
N SER A 49 21.38 -3.86 3.86
CA SER A 49 22.39 -3.18 3.01
C SER A 49 21.75 -2.61 1.74
N ILE A 50 20.75 -3.30 1.19
CA ILE A 50 19.97 -2.80 0.05
C ILE A 50 19.20 -1.54 0.45
N ILE A 51 18.51 -1.53 1.60
CA ILE A 51 17.80 -0.35 2.07
C ILE A 51 18.76 0.84 2.25
N GLU A 52 19.92 0.62 2.90
CA GLU A 52 20.93 1.65 3.13
C GLU A 52 21.45 2.26 1.81
N GLU A 53 21.60 1.45 0.75
CA GLU A 53 21.95 1.91 -0.60
C GLU A 53 20.94 2.94 -1.15
N TYR A 54 19.64 2.65 -1.03
CA TYR A 54 18.59 3.55 -1.53
C TYR A 54 18.40 4.79 -0.65
N VAL A 55 18.49 4.65 0.67
CA VAL A 55 18.47 5.78 1.61
C VAL A 55 19.61 6.76 1.33
N ALA A 56 20.80 6.26 1.03
CA ALA A 56 21.96 7.11 0.70
C ALA A 56 21.80 7.81 -0.67
N LYS A 57 20.97 7.28 -1.56
CA LYS A 57 20.81 7.77 -2.94
C LYS A 57 19.66 8.75 -3.12
N TYR A 58 18.61 8.65 -2.31
CA TYR A 58 17.37 9.40 -2.49
C TYR A 58 16.88 10.01 -1.19
N ASP A 59 16.68 11.33 -1.16
CA ASP A 59 16.24 12.07 0.04
C ASP A 59 14.81 11.74 0.49
N ASN A 60 14.01 11.16 -0.38
CA ASN A 60 12.62 10.74 -0.12
C ASN A 60 12.50 9.25 0.23
N VAL A 61 13.62 8.56 0.47
CA VAL A 61 13.65 7.17 0.96
C VAL A 61 14.06 7.16 2.43
N ILE A 62 13.24 6.54 3.27
CA ILE A 62 13.46 6.42 4.70
C ILE A 62 13.61 4.95 5.06
N GLY A 63 14.70 4.62 5.75
CA GLY A 63 14.94 3.28 6.31
C GLY A 63 14.72 3.28 7.82
N ILE A 64 13.91 2.34 8.31
CA ILE A 64 13.72 2.05 9.73
C ILE A 64 14.25 0.63 9.98
N TYR A 65 14.97 0.45 11.06
CA TYR A 65 15.62 -0.83 11.36
C TYR A 65 15.24 -1.29 12.77
N SER A 66 14.56 -2.43 12.86
CA SER A 66 14.29 -3.06 14.15
C SER A 66 15.52 -3.79 14.69
N ASN A 67 15.61 -3.89 16.01
CA ASN A 67 16.64 -4.67 16.69
C ASN A 67 16.20 -6.13 16.96
N GLU A 68 14.93 -6.43 16.74
CA GLU A 68 14.33 -7.77 16.92
C GLU A 68 13.34 -8.05 15.80
N ASN A 69 13.07 -9.31 15.54
CA ASN A 69 12.07 -9.74 14.57
C ASN A 69 10.71 -9.91 15.24
N HIS A 70 9.67 -9.29 14.68
CA HIS A 70 8.29 -9.31 15.18
C HIS A 70 7.43 -10.39 14.52
N GLY A 71 7.97 -11.08 13.49
CA GLY A 71 7.37 -12.26 12.88
C GLY A 71 6.29 -12.00 11.84
N PHE A 72 5.61 -10.85 11.86
CA PHE A 72 4.55 -10.49 10.93
C PHE A 72 4.70 -9.05 10.42
N PRO A 73 4.16 -8.71 9.24
CA PRO A 73 4.38 -7.39 8.63
C PRO A 73 3.65 -6.24 9.34
N GLY A 74 2.69 -6.52 10.22
CA GLY A 74 1.89 -5.52 10.94
C GLY A 74 2.73 -4.50 11.69
N PHE A 75 3.78 -4.93 12.39
CA PHE A 75 4.73 -4.04 13.07
C PHE A 75 5.38 -3.04 12.08
N GLY A 76 5.93 -3.55 10.99
CA GLY A 76 6.60 -2.71 9.99
C GLY A 76 5.65 -1.71 9.35
N ARG A 77 4.41 -2.12 9.03
CA ARG A 77 3.39 -1.24 8.49
C ARG A 77 2.97 -0.16 9.50
N ASN A 78 2.80 -0.50 10.78
CA ASN A 78 2.50 0.46 11.83
C ASN A 78 3.61 1.50 12.01
N LYS A 79 4.88 1.06 12.01
CA LYS A 79 6.03 1.98 12.06
C LYS A 79 6.06 2.93 10.86
N GLY A 80 5.72 2.44 9.68
CA GLY A 80 5.59 3.28 8.50
C GLY A 80 4.46 4.31 8.64
N ILE A 81 3.27 3.91 9.13
CA ILE A 81 2.14 4.82 9.37
C ILE A 81 2.52 5.95 10.34
N GLU A 82 3.27 5.64 11.41
CA GLU A 82 3.69 6.61 12.44
C GLU A 82 4.48 7.79 11.86
N ILE A 83 5.31 7.55 10.84
CA ILE A 83 6.19 8.58 10.27
C ILE A 83 5.74 9.10 8.90
N ALA A 84 4.72 8.48 8.29
CA ALA A 84 4.22 8.86 6.99
C ALA A 84 3.83 10.34 6.93
N SER A 85 4.41 11.10 6.00
CA SER A 85 4.15 12.53 5.83
C SER A 85 3.30 12.85 4.58
N GLY A 86 3.06 11.88 3.72
CA GLY A 86 2.23 12.00 2.54
C GLY A 86 0.75 12.24 2.86
N GLN A 87 0.01 12.79 1.91
CA GLN A 87 -1.44 12.99 2.05
C GLN A 87 -2.21 11.66 2.03
N TYR A 88 -1.69 10.70 1.29
CA TYR A 88 -2.25 9.37 1.13
C TYR A 88 -1.22 8.31 1.51
N ILE A 89 -1.70 7.14 1.94
CA ILE A 89 -0.87 5.98 2.26
C ILE A 89 -1.15 4.86 1.26
N MET A 90 -0.09 4.23 0.80
CA MET A 90 -0.12 2.97 0.08
C MET A 90 0.82 1.97 0.77
N PHE A 91 0.52 0.69 0.62
CA PHE A 91 1.36 -0.39 1.10
C PHE A 91 1.86 -1.23 -0.07
N SER A 92 2.99 -1.87 0.11
CA SER A 92 3.53 -2.86 -0.82
C SER A 92 4.17 -3.99 -0.04
N ASP A 93 4.06 -5.20 -0.52
CA ASP A 93 4.89 -6.30 -0.03
C ASP A 93 6.29 -6.20 -0.65
N ASN A 94 7.29 -6.76 0.04
CA ASN A 94 8.70 -6.60 -0.34
C ASN A 94 9.13 -7.42 -1.57
N ASP A 95 8.23 -8.22 -2.11
CA ASP A 95 8.42 -9.08 -3.29
C ASP A 95 7.49 -8.76 -4.46
N ASP A 96 6.63 -7.75 -4.32
CA ASP A 96 5.71 -7.28 -5.36
C ASP A 96 6.40 -6.38 -6.40
N GLU A 97 5.80 -6.31 -7.57
CA GLU A 97 6.19 -5.40 -8.65
C GLU A 97 4.97 -4.60 -9.12
N HIS A 98 5.06 -3.29 -9.07
CA HIS A 98 3.95 -2.42 -9.41
C HIS A 98 3.96 -2.01 -10.89
N ASP A 99 2.77 -1.99 -11.52
CA ASP A 99 2.60 -1.33 -12.82
C ASP A 99 3.03 0.13 -12.70
N LYS A 100 3.67 0.66 -13.75
CA LYS A 100 4.25 2.01 -13.75
C LYS A 100 3.24 3.14 -13.52
N ASP A 101 1.96 2.89 -13.79
CA ASP A 101 0.91 3.89 -13.69
C ASP A 101 0.03 3.69 -12.43
N LEU A 102 0.32 2.69 -11.59
CA LEU A 102 -0.49 2.35 -10.43
C LEU A 102 -0.71 3.55 -9.50
N CYS A 103 0.37 4.16 -9.02
CA CYS A 103 0.28 5.27 -8.08
C CYS A 103 -0.43 6.49 -8.69
N LEU A 104 -0.18 6.78 -9.97
CA LEU A 104 -0.82 7.90 -10.66
C LEU A 104 -2.33 7.69 -10.78
N LYS A 105 -2.75 6.53 -11.29
CA LYS A 105 -4.16 6.23 -11.50
C LYS A 105 -4.96 6.21 -10.21
N LEU A 106 -4.45 5.54 -9.18
CA LEU A 106 -5.10 5.53 -7.87
C LEU A 106 -5.17 6.92 -7.24
N TYR A 107 -4.09 7.72 -7.35
CA TYR A 107 -4.07 9.09 -6.86
C TYR A 107 -5.07 9.98 -7.59
N GLU A 108 -5.13 9.93 -8.93
CA GLU A 108 -6.08 10.70 -9.72
C GLU A 108 -7.53 10.32 -9.38
N ALA A 109 -7.81 9.03 -9.23
CA ALA A 109 -9.14 8.54 -8.89
C ALA A 109 -9.60 8.99 -7.49
N ILE A 110 -8.74 8.86 -6.46
CA ILE A 110 -9.10 9.24 -5.10
C ILE A 110 -9.31 10.76 -4.98
N VAL A 111 -8.52 11.56 -5.70
CA VAL A 111 -8.63 13.03 -5.70
C VAL A 111 -9.85 13.51 -6.49
N SER A 112 -10.05 12.98 -7.71
CA SER A 112 -11.15 13.43 -8.58
C SER A 112 -12.52 13.13 -8.01
N GLU A 113 -12.65 12.05 -7.26
CA GLU A 113 -13.89 11.61 -6.65
C GLU A 113 -14.06 12.09 -5.20
N ASP A 114 -13.04 12.78 -4.64
CA ASP A 114 -12.98 13.10 -3.20
C ASP A 114 -13.33 11.85 -2.36
N ALA A 115 -12.63 10.75 -2.65
CA ALA A 115 -12.87 9.49 -2.00
C ALA A 115 -11.91 9.28 -0.83
N ASP A 116 -12.26 8.35 0.05
CA ASP A 116 -11.45 7.97 1.20
C ASP A 116 -10.49 6.83 0.87
N ILE A 117 -10.89 6.01 -0.13
CA ILE A 117 -10.14 4.86 -0.62
C ILE A 117 -10.26 4.81 -2.14
N ALA A 118 -9.16 4.50 -2.84
CA ALA A 118 -9.22 4.01 -4.20
C ALA A 118 -8.57 2.64 -4.30
N SER A 119 -9.13 1.77 -5.15
CA SER A 119 -8.70 0.40 -5.34
C SER A 119 -8.68 0.04 -6.83
N CYS A 120 -7.88 -0.96 -7.21
CA CYS A 120 -7.84 -1.46 -8.59
C CYS A 120 -7.70 -2.97 -8.63
N ASP A 121 -7.87 -3.51 -9.83
CA ASP A 121 -7.58 -4.92 -10.11
C ASP A 121 -6.11 -5.27 -9.87
N LYS A 122 -5.87 -6.54 -9.66
CA LYS A 122 -4.56 -7.14 -9.45
C LYS A 122 -4.29 -8.24 -10.48
N VAL A 123 -3.02 -8.48 -10.73
CA VAL A 123 -2.56 -9.53 -11.63
C VAL A 123 -1.66 -10.49 -10.87
N LYS A 124 -1.98 -11.77 -10.91
CA LYS A 124 -1.06 -12.80 -10.45
C LYS A 124 -0.10 -13.14 -11.58
N ARG A 125 1.19 -12.85 -11.40
CA ARG A 125 2.21 -13.25 -12.35
C ARG A 125 2.53 -14.74 -12.15
N ASP A 126 2.15 -15.57 -13.10
CA ASP A 126 2.72 -16.91 -13.29
C ASP A 126 3.97 -16.79 -14.15
N ASN A 127 4.95 -17.69 -14.02
CA ASN A 127 6.22 -17.69 -14.76
C ASN A 127 6.08 -17.63 -16.31
N ILE A 128 4.87 -17.77 -16.84
CA ILE A 128 4.58 -17.84 -18.26
C ILE A 128 3.69 -16.68 -18.76
N LYS A 129 2.77 -16.18 -17.94
CA LYS A 129 1.83 -15.10 -18.31
C LYS A 129 1.22 -14.43 -17.09
N ASP A 130 0.81 -13.19 -17.27
CA ASP A 130 0.02 -12.47 -16.28
C ASP A 130 -1.43 -12.98 -16.31
N ILE A 131 -1.94 -13.37 -15.16
CA ILE A 131 -3.32 -13.85 -15.00
C ILE A 131 -4.09 -12.79 -14.25
N PRO A 132 -5.05 -12.10 -14.89
CA PRO A 132 -5.91 -11.15 -14.17
C PRO A 132 -6.69 -11.88 -13.06
N VAL A 133 -6.64 -11.33 -11.86
CA VAL A 133 -7.48 -11.74 -10.74
C VAL A 133 -8.56 -10.68 -10.61
N SER A 134 -9.62 -10.81 -11.39
CA SER A 134 -10.76 -9.91 -11.29
C SER A 134 -11.61 -10.32 -10.09
N GLU A 135 -11.68 -9.47 -9.11
CA GLU A 135 -12.68 -9.53 -8.05
C GLU A 135 -13.85 -8.67 -8.48
N LYS A 136 -15.04 -9.26 -8.56
CA LYS A 136 -16.23 -8.53 -8.95
C LYS A 136 -16.77 -7.77 -7.75
N TYR A 137 -16.62 -6.45 -7.75
CA TYR A 137 -17.40 -5.61 -6.86
C TYR A 137 -18.84 -5.53 -7.38
N VAL A 138 -19.78 -5.96 -6.55
CA VAL A 138 -21.22 -5.95 -6.89
C VAL A 138 -21.85 -4.72 -6.23
N GLY A 139 -22.39 -3.79 -7.04
CA GLY A 139 -23.29 -2.75 -6.54
C GLY A 139 -22.85 -1.29 -6.64
N GLY A 140 -21.70 -0.97 -7.25
CA GLY A 140 -21.26 0.42 -7.46
C GLY A 140 -21.95 1.09 -8.65
N LYS A 141 -22.04 2.43 -8.64
CA LYS A 141 -22.40 3.21 -9.84
C LYS A 141 -21.16 3.31 -10.74
N LEU A 142 -21.32 2.94 -12.02
CA LEU A 142 -20.32 3.22 -13.04
C LEU A 142 -20.17 4.73 -13.21
N SER A 143 -18.97 5.26 -13.01
CA SER A 143 -18.59 6.62 -13.41
C SER A 143 -17.64 6.57 -14.59
N SER A 144 -17.35 7.71 -15.20
CA SER A 144 -16.35 7.81 -16.28
C SER A 144 -14.92 7.48 -15.82
N ASN A 145 -14.67 7.46 -14.50
CA ASN A 145 -13.37 7.24 -13.87
C ASN A 145 -13.30 5.96 -13.03
N GLY A 146 -14.28 5.08 -13.11
CA GLY A 146 -14.37 3.86 -12.32
C GLY A 146 -15.75 3.68 -11.66
N ASN A 147 -15.90 2.62 -10.87
CA ASN A 147 -17.10 2.38 -10.09
C ASN A 147 -17.00 3.13 -8.76
N ILE A 148 -17.96 4.03 -8.49
CA ILE A 148 -18.06 4.68 -7.19
C ILE A 148 -18.92 3.79 -6.28
N ILE A 149 -18.35 3.42 -5.14
CA ILE A 149 -19.04 2.68 -4.10
C ILE A 149 -19.21 3.61 -2.91
N VAL A 150 -20.46 3.91 -2.58
CA VAL A 150 -20.76 4.58 -1.33
C VAL A 150 -20.78 3.51 -0.25
N LEU A 151 -19.86 3.62 0.69
CA LEU A 151 -19.77 2.71 1.81
C LEU A 151 -20.89 3.03 2.79
N ASN A 152 -21.77 2.08 2.97
CA ASN A 152 -22.80 2.04 4.00
C ASN A 152 -22.57 0.76 4.80
N ASP A 153 -23.36 0.51 5.83
CA ASP A 153 -23.22 -0.65 6.73
C ASP A 153 -23.37 -2.03 6.04
N ASP A 154 -23.37 -2.06 4.71
CA ASP A 154 -23.50 -3.30 3.94
C ASP A 154 -22.13 -3.90 3.66
N LEU A 155 -21.78 -4.94 4.43
CA LEU A 155 -20.54 -5.67 4.35
C LEU A 155 -20.34 -6.50 3.06
N ALA A 156 -21.33 -6.52 2.15
CA ALA A 156 -21.26 -7.28 0.92
C ALA A 156 -20.16 -6.81 -0.07
N TYR A 157 -19.50 -5.69 0.22
CA TYR A 157 -18.44 -5.11 -0.60
C TYR A 157 -17.02 -5.59 -0.23
N PHE A 158 -16.89 -6.52 0.74
CA PHE A 158 -15.61 -6.99 1.28
C PHE A 158 -15.07 -8.24 0.59
N GLU A 159 -14.96 -8.23 -0.73
CA GLU A 159 -14.31 -9.36 -1.42
C GLU A 159 -12.77 -9.22 -1.51
N ASP A 160 -12.23 -8.00 -1.41
CA ASP A 160 -10.80 -7.75 -1.52
C ASP A 160 -10.19 -7.14 -0.25
N ILE A 161 -9.55 -7.97 0.54
CA ILE A 161 -8.84 -7.62 1.77
C ILE A 161 -7.38 -7.22 1.55
N THR A 162 -6.88 -7.26 0.31
CA THR A 162 -5.49 -6.89 0.03
C THR A 162 -5.30 -5.38 0.18
N ILE A 163 -4.12 -4.97 0.64
CA ILE A 163 -3.79 -3.56 0.87
C ILE A 163 -2.90 -2.95 -0.21
N TRP A 164 -2.16 -3.78 -0.95
CA TRP A 164 -1.15 -3.34 -1.92
C TRP A 164 -1.71 -2.86 -3.27
N ASN A 165 -3.01 -3.06 -3.53
CA ASN A 165 -3.74 -2.53 -4.69
C ASN A 165 -4.63 -1.32 -4.32
N LYS A 166 -4.38 -0.69 -3.20
CA LYS A 166 -5.20 0.41 -2.66
C LYS A 166 -4.36 1.63 -2.28
N ILE A 167 -5.01 2.77 -2.37
CA ILE A 167 -4.55 4.03 -1.78
C ILE A 167 -5.58 4.51 -0.77
N PHE A 168 -5.11 4.96 0.37
CA PHE A 168 -5.94 5.37 1.51
C PHE A 168 -5.68 6.83 1.85
N LYS A 169 -6.72 7.59 2.13
CA LYS A 169 -6.61 8.93 2.72
C LYS A 169 -6.00 8.80 4.12
N LYS A 170 -4.82 9.43 4.34
CA LYS A 170 -4.07 9.26 5.60
C LYS A 170 -4.90 9.64 6.83
N GLU A 171 -5.70 10.70 6.74
CA GLU A 171 -6.54 11.20 7.83
C GLU A 171 -7.49 10.11 8.37
N ILE A 172 -8.08 9.28 7.50
CA ILE A 172 -8.94 8.18 7.96
C ILE A 172 -8.19 7.23 8.90
N ILE A 173 -6.94 6.93 8.57
CA ILE A 173 -6.10 6.02 9.37
C ILE A 173 -5.67 6.70 10.68
N THR A 174 -5.22 7.96 10.60
CA THR A 174 -4.63 8.65 11.75
C THR A 174 -5.66 9.12 12.75
N ASP A 175 -6.77 9.72 12.29
CA ASP A 175 -7.79 10.32 13.15
C ASP A 175 -8.61 9.26 13.90
N ASN A 176 -8.73 8.06 13.30
CA ASN A 176 -9.40 6.92 13.93
C ASN A 176 -8.42 5.97 14.63
N ASN A 177 -7.12 6.31 14.67
CA ASN A 177 -6.07 5.50 15.27
C ASN A 177 -6.05 4.05 14.78
N ILE A 178 -6.33 3.84 13.47
CA ILE A 178 -6.35 2.52 12.84
C ILE A 178 -4.93 1.97 12.74
N ARG A 179 -4.73 0.72 13.16
CA ARG A 179 -3.44 0.04 13.15
C ARG A 179 -3.60 -1.42 12.76
N PHE A 180 -2.56 -1.96 12.16
CA PHE A 180 -2.46 -3.40 11.95
C PHE A 180 -2.31 -4.12 13.29
N VAL A 181 -2.97 -5.27 13.43
CA VAL A 181 -2.71 -6.15 14.57
C VAL A 181 -1.33 -6.78 14.36
N GLU A 182 -0.42 -6.52 15.30
CA GLU A 182 0.89 -7.15 15.30
C GLU A 182 0.76 -8.61 15.78
N ASN A 183 1.62 -9.49 15.37
CA ASN A 183 1.62 -10.92 15.73
C ASN A 183 0.40 -11.73 15.28
N MET A 184 -0.20 -11.36 14.15
CA MET A 184 -1.35 -12.04 13.57
C MET A 184 -1.16 -12.29 12.07
N LEU A 185 -1.58 -13.47 11.61
CA LEU A 185 -1.72 -13.76 10.19
C LEU A 185 -3.01 -13.12 9.64
N ALA A 186 -2.98 -12.61 8.42
CA ALA A 186 -4.10 -11.90 7.77
C ALA A 186 -4.54 -10.62 8.53
N GLU A 187 -3.58 -9.89 9.08
CA GLU A 187 -3.77 -8.58 9.72
C GLU A 187 -4.37 -7.55 8.76
N ASP A 188 -4.18 -7.73 7.45
CA ASP A 188 -4.75 -6.91 6.37
C ASP A 188 -6.28 -6.87 6.42
N LEU A 189 -6.91 -8.01 6.76
CA LEU A 189 -8.37 -8.10 6.87
C LEU A 189 -8.91 -7.12 7.90
N LEU A 190 -8.37 -7.14 9.13
CA LEU A 190 -8.85 -6.27 10.19
C LEU A 190 -8.56 -4.80 9.88
N PHE A 191 -7.38 -4.50 9.36
CA PHE A 191 -7.03 -3.16 8.93
C PHE A 191 -8.00 -2.63 7.85
N CYS A 192 -8.23 -3.41 6.81
CA CYS A 192 -9.20 -3.06 5.76
C CYS A 192 -10.59 -2.82 6.35
N LEU A 193 -11.09 -3.72 7.20
CA LEU A 193 -12.40 -3.57 7.86
C LEU A 193 -12.49 -2.26 8.63
N GLU A 194 -11.52 -1.94 9.47
CA GLU A 194 -11.51 -0.70 10.25
C GLU A 194 -11.47 0.54 9.35
N VAL A 195 -10.64 0.55 8.30
CA VAL A 195 -10.61 1.67 7.34
C VAL A 195 -11.94 1.81 6.63
N PHE A 196 -12.54 0.72 6.15
CA PHE A 196 -13.84 0.77 5.47
C PHE A 196 -14.96 1.28 6.37
N PHE A 197 -15.05 0.82 7.63
CA PHE A 197 -16.06 1.29 8.58
C PHE A 197 -15.95 2.78 8.91
N ASN A 198 -14.76 3.36 8.78
CA ASN A 198 -14.51 4.78 9.02
C ASN A 198 -14.49 5.60 7.72
N SER A 199 -14.77 4.99 6.58
CA SER A 199 -14.79 5.64 5.26
C SER A 199 -16.21 5.80 4.75
N SER A 200 -16.42 6.81 3.91
CA SER A 200 -17.73 7.11 3.29
C SER A 200 -17.77 6.71 1.82
N LYS A 201 -16.63 6.77 1.14
CA LYS A 201 -16.55 6.55 -0.30
C LYS A 201 -15.32 5.78 -0.72
N LEU A 202 -15.52 4.76 -1.54
CA LEU A 202 -14.48 4.03 -2.25
C LEU A 202 -14.68 4.19 -3.76
N VAL A 203 -13.60 4.41 -4.49
CA VAL A 203 -13.58 4.35 -5.95
C VAL A 203 -12.77 3.13 -6.41
N TYR A 204 -13.31 2.41 -7.38
CA TYR A 204 -12.69 1.22 -7.95
C TYR A 204 -12.43 1.40 -9.45
N LEU A 205 -11.18 1.12 -9.89
CA LEU A 205 -10.68 1.30 -11.25
C LEU A 205 -10.71 0.00 -12.05
#